data_43128a79658c8506333cfa9ebc8190e4
#
_entry.id   43128a79658c8506333cfa9ebc8190e4
#
_cell.length_a   1.000
_cell.length_b   1.000
_cell.length_c   1.000
_cell.angle_alpha   90.00
_cell.angle_beta   90.00
_cell.angle_gamma   90.00
#
_symmetry.space_group_name_H-M   'P 1'
#
loop_
_entity.id
_entity.type
_entity.pdbx_description
1 polymer ?
#
loop_
_entity_poly.entity_id
_entity_poly.type
_entity_poly.pdbx_seq_one_letter_code
_entity_poly.pdbx_strand_id
1 'polypeptide(L)'
;MDQEQLNRLLDILQKHLKPSDLRTLVFKVLGERAYENLPADTHDERAVAFLEDVGRKQLEKSLLEKLRQLQPDIDLSIFGISSNAESLPTKEPEPTPFINFTNRQVEWERVILYPTGQYYLFDGPAGYGKTALLQKLVEEFKKRNWFYAYVSLETHPTFSEIVTCLADQLQIHCQISADAHESGIEFGKAVVARHVTEGGLAFLFDVNHMPSGKLQATLATLLRDFVTGIWEALTETSGFSRNTLVNYRIVLTGRYLASEIDRLNLPYKVEIIQLKPFDYQVVQDICVSYLKDKLRDSQERAEFAANLLYHTGGHPRCMVRTLQLFEKSRLSPGDFFVRHRDQIKDIAYKEANWVRSSMEPLWRSTFDSLCRFRRFDTELIKQLIEQGTIWKGLGKDAYDVVQNLLQFYLVDRRTDSAYKHLSDDITRRLLVIRLRYDMAPGEFADKCLQARQSCIDRLSIPGELHHVWALEALFSYLQANLERTYQLPDRQVLRQEFFEKECPTIFGLLTKEEPRAECASLKRLLVDDWEFRFTLNYYLRDTVYTDEVYQRLVHYVDQFPAAVKS
;
A
#
# COMPACT_ATOMS: atom_id res chain seq x y z
N MET A 1 22.77 -28.48 19.35
CA MET A 1 21.65 -28.93 20.23
C MET A 1 22.01 -30.22 20.90
N ASP A 2 21.61 -30.43 22.17
CA ASP A 2 21.72 -31.73 22.83
C ASP A 2 20.55 -32.67 22.42
N GLN A 3 20.61 -33.93 22.89
CA GLN A 3 19.63 -34.95 22.49
C GLN A 3 18.21 -34.65 23.00
N GLU A 4 18.08 -34.01 24.15
CA GLU A 4 16.78 -33.63 24.72
C GLU A 4 16.14 -32.50 23.89
N GLN A 5 16.92 -31.51 23.52
CA GLN A 5 16.52 -30.43 22.64
C GLN A 5 16.09 -30.96 21.26
N LEU A 6 16.85 -31.91 20.70
CA LEU A 6 16.52 -32.51 19.41
C LEU A 6 15.18 -33.26 19.44
N ASN A 7 14.97 -34.06 20.50
CA ASN A 7 13.73 -34.81 20.69
C ASN A 7 12.52 -33.84 20.86
N ARG A 8 12.70 -32.74 21.58
CA ARG A 8 11.67 -31.75 21.77
C ARG A 8 11.35 -31.02 20.47
N LEU A 9 12.34 -30.70 19.68
CA LEU A 9 12.15 -30.05 18.38
C LEU A 9 11.44 -30.98 17.39
N LEU A 10 11.77 -32.26 17.40
CA LEU A 10 11.10 -33.28 16.59
C LEU A 10 9.61 -33.37 16.98
N ASP A 11 9.30 -33.42 18.27
CA ASP A 11 7.94 -33.45 18.78
C ASP A 11 7.12 -32.21 18.31
N ILE A 12 7.74 -31.05 18.34
CA ILE A 12 7.15 -29.81 17.82
C ILE A 12 6.86 -29.92 16.33
N LEU A 13 7.80 -30.38 15.52
CA LEU A 13 7.63 -30.49 14.07
C LEU A 13 6.54 -31.50 13.68
N GLN A 14 6.43 -32.60 14.42
CA GLN A 14 5.46 -33.67 14.15
C GLN A 14 4.06 -33.35 14.65
N LYS A 15 3.91 -32.76 15.84
CA LYS A 15 2.60 -32.57 16.50
C LYS A 15 1.98 -31.18 16.25
N HIS A 16 2.79 -30.16 16.07
CA HIS A 16 2.32 -28.78 16.00
C HIS A 16 2.37 -28.18 14.59
N LEU A 17 3.11 -28.79 13.65
CA LEU A 17 3.14 -28.30 12.27
C LEU A 17 2.26 -29.16 11.37
N LYS A 18 1.45 -28.52 10.53
CA LYS A 18 0.78 -29.17 9.40
C LYS A 18 1.80 -29.48 8.29
N PRO A 19 1.54 -30.44 7.40
CA PRO A 19 2.43 -30.75 6.28
C PRO A 19 2.80 -29.53 5.42
N SER A 20 1.84 -28.59 5.23
CA SER A 20 2.07 -27.32 4.53
C SER A 20 3.08 -26.41 5.25
N ASP A 21 3.02 -26.40 6.58
CA ASP A 21 3.87 -25.54 7.40
C ASP A 21 5.29 -26.11 7.49
N LEU A 22 5.39 -27.44 7.60
CA LEU A 22 6.69 -28.13 7.51
C LEU A 22 7.35 -27.91 6.15
N ARG A 23 6.60 -28.02 5.06
CA ARG A 23 7.10 -27.72 3.70
C ARG A 23 7.61 -26.28 3.61
N THR A 24 6.88 -25.33 4.16
CA THR A 24 7.28 -23.91 4.20
C THR A 24 8.54 -23.71 5.04
N LEU A 25 8.65 -24.41 6.16
CA LEU A 25 9.83 -24.33 7.04
C LEU A 25 11.07 -24.90 6.36
N VAL A 26 10.95 -26.09 5.75
CA VAL A 26 12.03 -26.72 4.97
C VAL A 26 12.53 -25.80 3.86
N PHE A 27 11.61 -25.22 3.11
CA PHE A 27 11.95 -24.24 2.07
C PHE A 27 12.74 -23.04 2.63
N LYS A 28 12.30 -22.49 3.76
CA LYS A 28 12.94 -21.30 4.36
C LYS A 28 14.31 -21.58 4.96
N VAL A 29 14.59 -22.81 5.36
CA VAL A 29 15.84 -23.20 6.03
C VAL A 29 16.83 -23.83 5.06
N LEU A 30 16.38 -24.73 4.18
CA LEU A 30 17.23 -25.50 3.28
C LEU A 30 17.18 -25.03 1.80
N GLY A 31 16.21 -24.17 1.44
CA GLY A 31 16.05 -23.63 0.08
C GLY A 31 15.06 -24.41 -0.79
N GLU A 32 14.91 -23.93 -2.03
CA GLU A 32 14.01 -24.50 -3.02
C GLU A 32 14.34 -25.97 -3.32
N ARG A 33 13.30 -26.80 -3.49
CA ARG A 33 13.35 -28.25 -3.76
C ARG A 33 13.84 -29.12 -2.61
N ALA A 34 14.24 -28.57 -1.46
CA ALA A 34 14.71 -29.41 -0.36
C ALA A 34 13.61 -30.35 0.17
N TYR A 35 12.36 -29.91 0.21
CA TYR A 35 11.25 -30.72 0.72
C TYR A 35 10.94 -31.93 -0.16
N GLU A 36 11.00 -31.78 -1.48
CA GLU A 36 10.77 -32.87 -2.44
C GLU A 36 11.94 -33.86 -2.48
N ASN A 37 13.12 -33.45 -2.04
CA ASN A 37 14.32 -34.27 -1.98
C ASN A 37 14.52 -34.95 -0.61
N LEU A 38 13.66 -34.70 0.38
CA LEU A 38 13.72 -35.43 1.64
C LEU A 38 13.31 -36.90 1.42
N PRO A 39 14.16 -37.88 1.81
CA PRO A 39 13.90 -39.29 1.57
C PRO A 39 12.88 -39.85 2.55
N ALA A 40 11.61 -39.51 2.39
CA ALA A 40 10.55 -39.92 3.31
C ALA A 40 9.18 -39.81 2.66
N ASP A 41 8.26 -40.72 3.02
CA ASP A 41 6.91 -40.79 2.47
C ASP A 41 5.88 -40.17 3.41
N THR A 42 6.11 -40.20 4.71
CA THR A 42 5.20 -39.65 5.72
C THR A 42 5.65 -38.29 6.25
N HIS A 43 4.72 -37.54 6.87
CA HIS A 43 5.00 -36.27 7.51
C HIS A 43 6.09 -36.40 8.61
N ASP A 44 5.96 -37.44 9.44
CA ASP A 44 6.86 -37.69 10.57
C ASP A 44 8.27 -38.05 10.13
N GLU A 45 8.40 -38.89 9.10
CA GLU A 45 9.69 -39.24 8.50
C GLU A 45 10.36 -38.04 7.85
N ARG A 46 9.58 -37.17 7.20
CA ARG A 46 10.09 -35.90 6.64
C ARG A 46 10.58 -34.94 7.70
N ALA A 47 9.92 -34.87 8.86
CA ALA A 47 10.39 -34.08 9.99
C ALA A 47 11.74 -34.58 10.52
N VAL A 48 11.92 -35.91 10.63
CA VAL A 48 13.20 -36.52 11.02
C VAL A 48 14.29 -36.20 10.01
N ALA A 49 14.07 -36.50 8.72
CA ALA A 49 15.03 -36.26 7.66
C ALA A 49 15.43 -34.78 7.54
N PHE A 50 14.46 -33.89 7.77
CA PHE A 50 14.70 -32.44 7.79
C PHE A 50 15.64 -32.04 8.93
N LEU A 51 15.41 -32.55 10.17
CA LEU A 51 16.28 -32.25 11.30
C LEU A 51 17.69 -32.80 11.12
N GLU A 52 17.85 -34.00 10.54
CA GLU A 52 19.16 -34.55 10.21
C GLU A 52 19.93 -33.66 9.22
N ASP A 53 19.22 -33.12 8.19
CA ASP A 53 19.83 -32.22 7.20
C ASP A 53 20.21 -30.86 7.82
N VAL A 54 19.35 -30.33 8.70
CA VAL A 54 19.65 -29.11 9.47
C VAL A 54 20.87 -29.27 10.34
N GLY A 55 20.96 -30.38 11.09
CA GLY A 55 22.13 -30.69 11.92
C GLY A 55 23.41 -30.86 11.10
N ARG A 56 23.33 -31.59 9.98
CA ARG A 56 24.45 -31.77 9.04
C ARG A 56 24.98 -30.46 8.48
N LYS A 57 24.10 -29.49 8.23
CA LYS A 57 24.42 -28.18 7.66
C LYS A 57 24.63 -27.07 8.71
N GLN A 58 24.55 -27.40 10.00
CA GLN A 58 24.69 -26.48 11.13
C GLN A 58 23.70 -25.27 11.05
N LEU A 59 22.46 -25.55 10.69
CA LEU A 59 21.42 -24.53 10.48
C LEU A 59 20.40 -24.46 11.63
N GLU A 60 20.71 -25.01 12.81
CA GLU A 60 19.79 -25.09 13.96
C GLU A 60 19.29 -23.71 14.38
N LYS A 61 20.15 -22.70 14.41
CA LYS A 61 19.77 -21.34 14.76
C LYS A 61 18.78 -20.77 13.75
N SER A 62 19.03 -20.98 12.46
CA SER A 62 18.13 -20.55 11.40
C SER A 62 16.78 -21.27 11.46
N LEU A 63 16.77 -22.56 11.77
CA LEU A 63 15.56 -23.34 11.97
C LEU A 63 14.70 -22.77 13.11
N LEU A 64 15.29 -22.55 14.28
CA LEU A 64 14.57 -22.03 15.44
C LEU A 64 14.02 -20.63 15.21
N GLU A 65 14.78 -19.76 14.54
CA GLU A 65 14.31 -18.43 14.14
C GLU A 65 13.11 -18.51 13.16
N LYS A 66 13.16 -19.41 12.18
CA LYS A 66 12.08 -19.59 11.21
C LYS A 66 10.87 -20.30 11.80
N LEU A 67 11.07 -21.27 12.68
CA LEU A 67 10.00 -21.94 13.42
C LEU A 67 9.22 -20.93 14.27
N ARG A 68 9.92 -20.07 14.99
CA ARG A 68 9.32 -18.99 15.77
C ARG A 68 8.49 -18.02 14.91
N GLN A 69 8.96 -17.69 13.70
CA GLN A 69 8.22 -16.84 12.76
C GLN A 69 6.96 -17.51 12.23
N LEU A 70 6.92 -18.82 12.11
CA LEU A 70 5.78 -19.59 11.61
C LEU A 70 4.75 -19.89 12.69
N GLN A 71 5.21 -20.15 13.91
CA GLN A 71 4.43 -20.58 15.05
C GLN A 71 4.87 -19.80 16.30
N PRO A 72 4.40 -18.54 16.47
CA PRO A 72 4.82 -17.67 17.58
C PRO A 72 4.45 -18.21 18.97
N ASP A 73 3.41 -19.04 19.03
CA ASP A 73 2.85 -19.58 20.28
C ASP A 73 3.60 -20.81 20.81
N ILE A 74 4.55 -21.34 20.05
CA ILE A 74 5.34 -22.48 20.50
C ILE A 74 6.40 -22.03 21.51
N ASP A 75 6.41 -22.66 22.67
CA ASP A 75 7.44 -22.43 23.68
C ASP A 75 8.81 -22.98 23.23
N LEU A 76 9.73 -22.08 22.90
CA LEU A 76 11.10 -22.38 22.50
C LEU A 76 12.11 -22.03 23.61
N SER A 77 11.67 -21.82 24.86
CA SER A 77 12.53 -21.43 25.98
C SER A 77 13.65 -22.44 26.26
N ILE A 78 13.36 -23.74 26.09
CA ILE A 78 14.35 -24.84 26.24
C ILE A 78 15.55 -24.72 25.29
N PHE A 79 15.41 -23.97 24.19
CA PHE A 79 16.50 -23.72 23.24
C PHE A 79 17.30 -22.44 23.55
N GLY A 80 17.11 -21.86 24.74
CA GLY A 80 17.73 -20.59 25.13
C GLY A 80 17.19 -19.37 24.39
N ILE A 81 16.11 -19.56 23.63
CA ILE A 81 15.37 -18.47 23.02
C ILE A 81 14.37 -18.03 24.08
N SER A 82 14.79 -17.08 24.93
CA SER A 82 13.89 -16.52 25.94
C SER A 82 12.64 -15.99 25.27
N SER A 83 11.51 -16.15 25.95
CA SER A 83 10.21 -15.59 25.60
C SER A 83 10.18 -14.05 25.65
N ASN A 84 11.29 -13.38 25.86
CA ASN A 84 11.47 -12.02 25.41
C ASN A 84 11.40 -12.02 23.89
N ALA A 85 10.18 -12.41 23.43
CA ALA A 85 9.66 -11.85 22.25
C ALA A 85 9.81 -10.32 22.39
N GLU A 86 10.77 -9.78 21.70
CA GLU A 86 10.34 -8.73 20.81
C GLU A 86 9.27 -9.38 19.94
N SER A 87 8.05 -9.50 20.46
CA SER A 87 6.84 -9.60 19.69
C SER A 87 7.11 -8.64 18.55
N LEU A 88 7.13 -9.12 17.33
CA LEU A 88 6.74 -8.28 16.19
C LEU A 88 5.63 -7.43 16.77
N PRO A 89 5.79 -6.10 16.84
CA PRO A 89 4.95 -5.27 17.68
C PRO A 89 3.51 -5.47 17.26
N THR A 90 2.82 -6.38 17.93
CA THR A 90 1.36 -6.51 17.95
C THR A 90 0.74 -5.39 18.76
N LYS A 91 1.56 -4.59 19.45
CA LYS A 91 1.20 -3.25 19.84
C LYS A 91 1.28 -2.38 18.60
N GLU A 92 0.12 -1.92 18.15
CA GLU A 92 0.10 -0.70 17.33
C GLU A 92 1.14 0.26 17.93
N PRO A 93 2.04 0.79 17.10
CA PRO A 93 2.93 1.83 17.57
C PRO A 93 2.06 2.88 18.23
N GLU A 94 2.44 3.32 19.44
CA GLU A 94 1.75 4.37 20.17
C GLU A 94 1.21 5.42 19.20
N PRO A 95 -0.04 5.87 19.39
CA PRO A 95 -0.65 6.81 18.45
C PRO A 95 0.34 7.95 18.24
N THR A 96 0.87 8.01 17.04
CA THR A 96 1.82 9.04 16.65
C THR A 96 1.15 10.38 16.89
N PRO A 97 1.75 11.30 17.67
CA PRO A 97 1.15 12.60 17.89
C PRO A 97 0.82 13.21 16.52
N PHE A 98 -0.40 13.68 16.38
CA PHE A 98 -0.95 14.18 15.14
C PHE A 98 -0.04 15.27 14.56
N ILE A 99 0.61 14.98 13.47
CA ILE A 99 1.04 16.02 12.54
C ILE A 99 -0.24 16.63 11.99
N ASN A 100 -0.43 17.94 12.17
CA ASN A 100 -1.63 18.67 11.75
C ASN A 100 -2.20 18.12 10.43
N PHE A 101 -3.42 17.61 10.49
CA PHE A 101 -4.11 16.83 9.46
C PHE A 101 -4.53 17.69 8.24
N THR A 102 -3.78 18.74 7.92
CA THR A 102 -4.10 19.71 6.88
C THR A 102 -4.23 19.07 5.49
N ASN A 103 -3.61 17.92 5.28
CA ASN A 103 -3.49 17.34 3.92
C ASN A 103 -4.54 16.30 3.55
N ARG A 104 -5.53 16.05 4.41
CA ARG A 104 -6.71 15.23 4.15
C ARG A 104 -7.98 16.04 4.33
N GLN A 105 -7.88 17.34 4.19
CA GLN A 105 -9.00 18.26 4.38
C GLN A 105 -10.12 17.98 3.39
N VAL A 106 -9.79 17.74 2.13
CA VAL A 106 -10.77 17.46 1.09
C VAL A 106 -11.56 16.17 1.40
N GLU A 107 -10.88 15.14 1.91
CA GLU A 107 -11.51 13.85 2.22
C GLU A 107 -12.48 13.96 3.39
N TRP A 108 -12.08 14.57 4.52
CA TRP A 108 -12.99 14.69 5.67
C TRP A 108 -14.05 15.78 5.46
N GLU A 109 -13.77 16.86 4.72
CA GLU A 109 -14.75 17.87 4.35
C GLU A 109 -15.88 17.30 3.51
N ARG A 110 -15.61 16.33 2.64
CA ARG A 110 -16.67 15.62 1.89
C ARG A 110 -17.71 15.01 2.81
N VAL A 111 -17.28 14.42 3.91
CA VAL A 111 -18.20 13.82 4.89
C VAL A 111 -19.00 14.87 5.65
N ILE A 112 -18.38 16.01 5.96
CA ILE A 112 -18.95 17.03 6.85
C ILE A 112 -19.74 18.10 6.08
N LEU A 113 -19.18 18.61 4.97
CA LEU A 113 -19.68 19.81 4.28
C LEU A 113 -20.54 19.48 3.06
N TYR A 114 -20.35 18.32 2.43
CA TYR A 114 -21.05 17.98 1.21
C TYR A 114 -22.02 16.82 1.47
N PRO A 115 -23.30 17.12 1.72
CA PRO A 115 -24.29 16.09 2.05
C PRO A 115 -24.78 15.32 0.81
N THR A 116 -23.92 15.05 -0.16
CA THR A 116 -24.24 14.27 -1.36
C THR A 116 -24.42 12.79 -1.06
N GLY A 117 -23.88 12.31 0.07
CA GLY A 117 -24.00 10.95 0.54
C GLY A 117 -24.25 10.89 2.05
N GLN A 118 -24.73 9.74 2.50
CA GLN A 118 -24.89 9.42 3.92
C GLN A 118 -23.91 8.33 4.34
N TYR A 119 -23.38 7.58 3.38
CA TYR A 119 -22.52 6.43 3.56
C TYR A 119 -21.20 6.66 2.85
N TYR A 120 -20.11 6.56 3.60
CA TYR A 120 -18.77 6.84 3.12
C TYR A 120 -17.83 5.71 3.46
N LEU A 121 -16.96 5.36 2.53
CA LEU A 121 -15.85 4.45 2.75
C LEU A 121 -14.53 5.17 2.48
N PHE A 122 -13.70 5.35 3.50
CA PHE A 122 -12.29 5.67 3.31
C PHE A 122 -11.52 4.39 3.02
N ASP A 123 -11.23 4.17 1.76
CA ASP A 123 -10.52 2.99 1.30
C ASP A 123 -9.05 3.30 0.98
N GLY A 124 -8.18 2.34 1.25
CA GLY A 124 -6.77 2.48 0.95
C GLY A 124 -5.87 1.58 1.79
N PRO A 125 -4.59 1.50 1.45
CA PRO A 125 -3.62 0.65 2.13
C PRO A 125 -3.42 0.99 3.61
N ALA A 126 -2.69 0.14 4.30
CA ALA A 126 -2.29 0.41 5.67
C ALA A 126 -1.37 1.64 5.75
N GLY A 127 -1.43 2.36 6.87
CA GLY A 127 -0.57 3.52 7.10
C GLY A 127 -0.97 4.80 6.37
N TYR A 128 -2.11 4.81 5.66
CA TYR A 128 -2.64 5.98 4.92
C TYR A 128 -3.41 6.97 5.79
N GLY A 129 -3.47 6.74 7.09
CA GLY A 129 -4.12 7.65 8.02
C GLY A 129 -5.65 7.47 8.12
N LYS A 130 -6.21 6.32 7.70
CA LYS A 130 -7.66 6.05 7.79
C LYS A 130 -8.21 6.22 9.21
N THR A 131 -7.62 5.54 10.18
CA THR A 131 -8.01 5.66 11.60
C THR A 131 -7.86 7.10 12.10
N ALA A 132 -6.82 7.80 11.66
CA ALA A 132 -6.62 9.21 12.00
C ALA A 132 -7.69 10.12 11.37
N LEU A 133 -8.20 9.80 10.17
CA LEU A 133 -9.36 10.48 9.60
C LEU A 133 -10.63 10.27 10.43
N LEU A 134 -10.89 9.04 10.91
CA LEU A 134 -12.01 8.80 11.82
C LEU A 134 -11.89 9.62 13.10
N GLN A 135 -10.70 9.67 13.69
CA GLN A 135 -10.45 10.50 14.89
C GLN A 135 -10.69 12.00 14.61
N LYS A 136 -10.26 12.46 13.42
CA LYS A 136 -10.54 13.84 12.99
C LYS A 136 -12.03 14.10 12.82
N LEU A 137 -12.77 13.18 12.25
CA LEU A 137 -14.22 13.27 12.15
C LEU A 137 -14.89 13.32 13.53
N VAL A 138 -14.42 12.51 14.49
CA VAL A 138 -14.90 12.56 15.87
C VAL A 138 -14.71 13.96 16.48
N GLU A 139 -13.54 14.59 16.29
CA GLU A 139 -13.31 15.96 16.74
C GLU A 139 -14.27 16.97 16.10
N GLU A 140 -14.51 16.84 14.80
CA GLU A 140 -15.42 17.74 14.07
C GLU A 140 -16.89 17.50 14.45
N PHE A 141 -17.30 16.25 14.69
CA PHE A 141 -18.64 15.95 15.20
C PHE A 141 -18.85 16.52 16.60
N LYS A 142 -17.86 16.41 17.50
CA LYS A 142 -17.89 17.06 18.83
C LYS A 142 -18.09 18.57 18.72
N LYS A 143 -17.34 19.27 17.86
CA LYS A 143 -17.47 20.72 17.65
C LYS A 143 -18.86 21.13 17.16
N ARG A 144 -19.56 20.23 16.43
CA ARG A 144 -20.88 20.46 15.88
C ARG A 144 -22.02 19.94 16.74
N ASN A 145 -21.70 19.45 17.95
CA ASN A 145 -22.65 18.82 18.86
C ASN A 145 -23.44 17.66 18.22
N TRP A 146 -22.77 16.87 17.34
CA TRP A 146 -23.36 15.68 16.79
C TRP A 146 -23.23 14.51 17.78
N PHE A 147 -24.23 13.64 17.79
CA PHE A 147 -24.11 12.33 18.41
C PHE A 147 -23.30 11.42 17.50
N TYR A 148 -22.35 10.70 18.08
CA TYR A 148 -21.54 9.78 17.32
C TYR A 148 -21.18 8.55 18.15
N ALA A 149 -20.96 7.43 17.47
CA ALA A 149 -20.37 6.24 18.05
C ALA A 149 -19.26 5.70 17.13
N TYR A 150 -18.17 5.24 17.72
CA TYR A 150 -17.00 4.70 17.05
C TYR A 150 -16.76 3.26 17.48
N VAL A 151 -16.62 2.35 16.54
CA VAL A 151 -16.31 0.94 16.79
C VAL A 151 -15.16 0.48 15.92
N SER A 152 -14.16 -0.17 16.55
CA SER A 152 -13.16 -0.95 15.86
C SER A 152 -13.63 -2.42 15.80
N LEU A 153 -13.74 -2.97 14.60
CA LEU A 153 -14.15 -4.36 14.41
C LEU A 153 -13.03 -5.35 14.79
N GLU A 154 -11.83 -4.89 15.02
CA GLU A 154 -10.73 -5.69 15.57
C GLU A 154 -10.98 -6.04 17.04
N THR A 155 -11.42 -5.04 17.82
CA THR A 155 -11.70 -5.21 19.26
C THR A 155 -13.10 -5.74 19.55
N HIS A 156 -14.03 -5.60 18.58
CA HIS A 156 -15.43 -6.03 18.68
C HIS A 156 -15.79 -6.88 17.44
N PRO A 157 -15.33 -8.13 17.39
CA PRO A 157 -15.43 -8.95 16.18
C PRO A 157 -16.80 -9.55 15.93
N THR A 158 -17.71 -9.54 16.91
CA THR A 158 -19.07 -10.09 16.78
C THR A 158 -20.12 -9.00 16.64
N PHE A 159 -21.20 -9.31 15.96
CA PHE A 159 -22.32 -8.38 15.78
C PHE A 159 -22.86 -7.86 17.11
N SER A 160 -23.05 -8.74 18.10
CA SER A 160 -23.54 -8.36 19.43
C SER A 160 -22.60 -7.38 20.14
N GLU A 161 -21.29 -7.60 20.08
CA GLU A 161 -20.29 -6.70 20.66
C GLU A 161 -20.30 -5.33 19.97
N ILE A 162 -20.47 -5.29 18.64
CA ILE A 162 -20.59 -4.04 17.89
C ILE A 162 -21.81 -3.25 18.37
N VAL A 163 -22.98 -3.88 18.39
CA VAL A 163 -24.23 -3.21 18.79
C VAL A 163 -24.17 -2.75 20.24
N THR A 164 -23.65 -3.57 21.15
CA THR A 164 -23.46 -3.20 22.57
C THR A 164 -22.54 -1.99 22.69
N CYS A 165 -21.41 -1.98 22.00
CA CYS A 165 -20.46 -0.86 22.03
C CYS A 165 -21.08 0.44 21.48
N LEU A 166 -21.89 0.37 20.43
CA LEU A 166 -22.63 1.53 19.90
C LEU A 166 -23.67 2.04 20.88
N ALA A 167 -24.44 1.12 21.51
CA ALA A 167 -25.49 1.45 22.46
C ALA A 167 -24.91 2.14 23.71
N ASP A 168 -23.81 1.61 24.25
CA ASP A 168 -23.12 2.17 25.42
C ASP A 168 -22.62 3.58 25.15
N GLN A 169 -21.99 3.82 24.00
CA GLN A 169 -21.48 5.16 23.63
C GLN A 169 -22.60 6.18 23.44
N LEU A 170 -23.75 5.77 22.91
CA LEU A 170 -24.93 6.61 22.75
C LEU A 170 -25.80 6.63 24.01
N GLN A 171 -25.45 5.86 25.04
CA GLN A 171 -26.19 5.74 26.29
C GLN A 171 -27.67 5.34 26.07
N ILE A 172 -27.94 4.43 25.16
CA ILE A 172 -29.26 3.89 24.84
C ILE A 172 -29.37 2.44 25.32
N HIS A 173 -30.60 2.02 25.59
CA HIS A 173 -30.90 0.62 25.86
C HIS A 173 -31.71 0.05 24.70
N CYS A 174 -31.20 -0.98 24.07
CA CYS A 174 -31.91 -1.72 23.03
C CYS A 174 -31.74 -3.23 23.27
N GLN A 175 -32.76 -4.00 22.90
CA GLN A 175 -32.65 -5.45 22.89
C GLN A 175 -31.98 -5.88 21.57
N ILE A 176 -31.01 -6.79 21.69
CA ILE A 176 -30.32 -7.36 20.53
C ILE A 176 -31.05 -8.66 20.16
N SER A 177 -31.77 -8.66 19.05
CA SER A 177 -32.39 -9.83 18.46
C SER A 177 -31.34 -10.71 17.74
N ALA A 178 -31.69 -11.97 17.47
CA ALA A 178 -30.94 -12.84 16.58
C ALA A 178 -30.98 -12.31 15.12
N ASP A 179 -32.01 -11.55 14.77
CA ASP A 179 -32.13 -10.85 13.50
C ASP A 179 -31.46 -9.46 13.58
N ALA A 180 -30.48 -9.25 12.73
CA ALA A 180 -29.72 -8.00 12.71
C ALA A 180 -30.56 -6.81 12.23
N HIS A 181 -31.51 -7.03 11.33
CA HIS A 181 -32.40 -5.98 10.82
C HIS A 181 -33.38 -5.52 11.91
N GLU A 182 -34.01 -6.47 12.63
CA GLU A 182 -34.86 -6.14 13.78
C GLU A 182 -34.08 -5.40 14.87
N SER A 183 -32.84 -5.88 15.16
CA SER A 183 -31.94 -5.18 16.09
C SER A 183 -31.64 -3.75 15.62
N GLY A 184 -31.52 -3.53 14.32
CA GLY A 184 -31.33 -2.22 13.72
C GLY A 184 -32.53 -1.30 13.92
N ILE A 185 -33.75 -1.82 13.71
CA ILE A 185 -35.00 -1.08 13.95
C ILE A 185 -35.13 -0.66 15.42
N GLU A 186 -34.94 -1.60 16.35
CA GLU A 186 -35.03 -1.33 17.79
C GLU A 186 -33.96 -0.34 18.25
N PHE A 187 -32.73 -0.50 17.74
CA PHE A 187 -31.63 0.44 17.98
C PHE A 187 -31.99 1.86 17.44
N GLY A 188 -32.50 1.96 16.23
CA GLY A 188 -32.91 3.23 15.61
C GLY A 188 -34.03 3.92 16.41
N LYS A 189 -35.05 3.18 16.85
CA LYS A 189 -36.12 3.70 17.75
C LYS A 189 -35.55 4.22 19.07
N ALA A 190 -34.63 3.49 19.70
CA ALA A 190 -33.97 3.92 20.93
C ALA A 190 -33.12 5.18 20.74
N VAL A 191 -32.41 5.29 19.62
CA VAL A 191 -31.68 6.53 19.25
C VAL A 191 -32.65 7.71 19.10
N VAL A 192 -33.73 7.52 18.37
CA VAL A 192 -34.76 8.58 18.18
C VAL A 192 -35.34 9.02 19.51
N ALA A 193 -35.73 8.08 20.37
CA ALA A 193 -36.32 8.38 21.68
C ALA A 193 -35.41 9.22 22.57
N ARG A 194 -34.10 9.07 22.44
CA ARG A 194 -33.11 9.77 23.30
C ARG A 194 -32.51 11.03 22.68
N HIS A 195 -32.31 11.06 21.37
CA HIS A 195 -31.47 12.05 20.69
C HIS A 195 -32.20 12.88 19.63
N VAL A 196 -33.51 13.06 19.74
CA VAL A 196 -34.39 13.73 18.77
C VAL A 196 -34.20 15.25 18.70
N THR A 197 -33.11 15.80 19.17
CA THR A 197 -32.90 17.25 19.11
C THR A 197 -31.78 17.63 18.13
N GLU A 198 -31.85 18.79 17.63
CA GLU A 198 -30.99 19.67 16.80
C GLU A 198 -29.51 19.25 16.58
N GLY A 199 -29.20 18.03 16.26
CA GLY A 199 -27.83 17.57 15.97
C GLY A 199 -27.80 16.54 14.85
N GLY A 200 -26.59 16.20 14.40
CA GLY A 200 -26.37 15.08 13.49
C GLY A 200 -26.12 13.79 14.27
N LEU A 201 -26.20 12.67 13.55
CA LEU A 201 -25.88 11.33 14.04
C LEU A 201 -24.85 10.66 13.15
N ALA A 202 -23.78 10.15 13.72
CA ALA A 202 -22.73 9.48 12.96
C ALA A 202 -22.29 8.14 13.59
N PHE A 203 -22.13 7.13 12.74
CA PHE A 203 -21.53 5.86 13.11
C PHE A 203 -20.21 5.69 12.35
N LEU A 204 -19.16 5.38 13.07
CA LEU A 204 -17.80 5.27 12.58
C LEU A 204 -17.30 3.84 12.80
N PHE A 205 -16.99 3.13 11.73
CA PHE A 205 -16.54 1.76 11.76
C PHE A 205 -15.12 1.63 11.23
N ASP A 206 -14.18 1.21 12.09
CA ASP A 206 -12.82 0.88 11.69
C ASP A 206 -12.68 -0.63 11.44
N VAL A 207 -12.54 -0.98 10.15
CA VAL A 207 -12.53 -2.37 9.65
C VAL A 207 -11.12 -2.84 9.29
N ASN A 208 -10.08 -2.10 9.67
CA ASN A 208 -8.72 -2.26 9.12
C ASN A 208 -8.05 -3.62 9.35
N HIS A 209 -8.46 -4.40 10.35
CA HIS A 209 -7.73 -5.59 10.80
C HIS A 209 -8.55 -6.89 10.80
N MET A 210 -9.74 -6.90 10.20
CA MET A 210 -10.53 -8.12 10.13
C MET A 210 -9.96 -9.16 9.16
N PRO A 211 -9.92 -10.46 9.55
CA PRO A 211 -9.59 -11.54 8.63
C PRO A 211 -10.60 -11.62 7.48
N SER A 212 -10.11 -11.77 6.24
CA SER A 212 -10.93 -11.74 5.02
C SER A 212 -12.13 -12.71 5.02
N GLY A 213 -12.00 -13.90 5.61
CA GLY A 213 -13.08 -14.89 5.65
C GLY A 213 -14.27 -14.53 6.57
N LYS A 214 -14.06 -13.69 7.59
CA LYS A 214 -15.12 -13.22 8.49
C LYS A 214 -15.66 -11.84 8.06
N LEU A 215 -14.87 -11.08 7.33
CA LEU A 215 -15.15 -9.70 6.96
C LEU A 215 -16.47 -9.57 6.18
N GLN A 216 -16.65 -10.38 5.14
CA GLN A 216 -17.81 -10.29 4.26
C GLN A 216 -19.13 -10.59 5.01
N ALA A 217 -19.15 -11.62 5.85
CA ALA A 217 -20.33 -11.97 6.64
C ALA A 217 -20.66 -10.87 7.66
N THR A 218 -19.66 -10.36 8.39
CA THR A 218 -19.85 -9.28 9.35
C THR A 218 -20.28 -7.97 8.69
N LEU A 219 -19.70 -7.61 7.54
CA LEU A 219 -20.10 -6.42 6.79
C LEU A 219 -21.52 -6.58 6.22
N ALA A 220 -21.91 -7.75 5.74
CA ALA A 220 -23.27 -8.00 5.27
C ALA A 220 -24.27 -7.80 6.41
N THR A 221 -24.06 -8.47 7.55
CA THR A 221 -24.92 -8.33 8.74
C THR A 221 -24.98 -6.89 9.24
N LEU A 222 -23.83 -6.21 9.32
CA LEU A 222 -23.75 -4.83 9.81
C LEU A 222 -24.39 -3.83 8.85
N LEU A 223 -23.99 -3.84 7.58
CA LEU A 223 -24.36 -2.78 6.63
C LEU A 223 -25.71 -3.06 5.95
N ARG A 224 -25.89 -4.28 5.44
CA ARG A 224 -27.10 -4.60 4.69
C ARG A 224 -28.31 -4.76 5.61
N ASP A 225 -28.11 -5.39 6.78
CA ASP A 225 -29.22 -5.73 7.67
C ASP A 225 -29.37 -4.67 8.79
N PHE A 226 -28.41 -4.54 9.70
CA PHE A 226 -28.52 -3.65 10.86
C PHE A 226 -28.62 -2.16 10.51
N VAL A 227 -27.73 -1.64 9.66
CA VAL A 227 -27.73 -0.23 9.27
C VAL A 227 -28.98 0.12 8.47
N THR A 228 -29.50 -0.81 7.65
CA THR A 228 -30.79 -0.65 6.96
C THR A 228 -31.95 -0.55 7.94
N GLY A 229 -32.00 -1.42 8.96
CA GLY A 229 -33.00 -1.34 10.01
C GLY A 229 -32.97 -0.01 10.79
N ILE A 230 -31.77 0.49 11.12
CA ILE A 230 -31.65 1.83 11.73
C ILE A 230 -32.24 2.89 10.81
N TRP A 231 -31.91 2.85 9.51
CA TRP A 231 -32.40 3.82 8.54
C TRP A 231 -33.93 3.80 8.44
N GLU A 232 -34.53 2.63 8.38
CA GLU A 232 -35.99 2.49 8.35
C GLU A 232 -36.64 3.10 9.59
N ALA A 233 -36.13 2.78 10.79
CA ALA A 233 -36.64 3.36 12.04
C ALA A 233 -36.52 4.88 12.08
N LEU A 234 -35.41 5.44 11.58
CA LEU A 234 -35.19 6.88 11.50
C LEU A 234 -36.14 7.56 10.51
N THR A 235 -36.51 6.90 9.41
CA THR A 235 -37.40 7.47 8.38
C THR A 235 -38.87 7.35 8.74
N GLU A 236 -39.29 6.30 9.44
CA GLU A 236 -40.67 6.07 9.85
C GLU A 236 -41.09 6.93 11.03
N THR A 237 -40.16 7.40 11.83
CA THR A 237 -40.46 8.17 13.03
C THR A 237 -40.80 9.61 12.65
N SER A 238 -42.07 10.00 12.76
CA SER A 238 -42.63 11.29 12.35
C SER A 238 -42.04 12.55 13.00
N GLY A 239 -41.10 12.39 13.93
CA GLY A 239 -40.39 13.50 14.58
C GLY A 239 -39.04 13.86 13.94
N PHE A 240 -38.52 13.05 13.03
CA PHE A 240 -37.27 13.38 12.33
C PHE A 240 -37.55 14.36 11.20
N SER A 241 -37.07 15.58 11.37
CA SER A 241 -37.18 16.58 10.28
C SER A 241 -36.30 16.18 9.10
N ARG A 242 -36.66 16.59 7.87
CA ARG A 242 -35.77 16.41 6.71
C ARG A 242 -34.35 16.90 6.96
N ASN A 243 -34.17 17.92 7.80
CA ASN A 243 -32.84 18.45 8.16
C ASN A 243 -32.03 17.49 9.04
N THR A 244 -32.65 16.68 9.89
CA THR A 244 -31.96 15.69 10.74
C THR A 244 -31.45 14.51 9.91
N LEU A 245 -32.21 14.07 8.89
CA LEU A 245 -31.79 13.03 7.96
C LEU A 245 -30.60 13.48 7.09
N VAL A 246 -30.50 14.76 6.79
CA VAL A 246 -29.31 15.33 6.09
C VAL A 246 -28.05 15.19 6.91
N ASN A 247 -28.15 15.15 8.24
CA ASN A 247 -27.03 15.07 9.16
C ASN A 247 -26.76 13.64 9.67
N TYR A 248 -27.25 12.59 8.98
CA TYR A 248 -26.94 11.20 9.28
C TYR A 248 -25.71 10.74 8.46
N ARG A 249 -24.75 10.10 9.12
CA ARG A 249 -23.52 9.64 8.48
C ARG A 249 -23.14 8.24 8.96
N ILE A 250 -22.81 7.38 8.02
CA ILE A 250 -22.12 6.11 8.23
C ILE A 250 -20.76 6.22 7.57
N VAL A 251 -19.71 6.08 8.34
CA VAL A 251 -18.33 6.18 7.83
C VAL A 251 -17.58 4.90 8.15
N LEU A 252 -17.10 4.26 7.12
CA LEU A 252 -16.26 3.07 7.22
C LEU A 252 -14.83 3.42 6.86
N THR A 253 -13.89 2.76 7.48
CA THR A 253 -12.51 2.71 6.99
C THR A 253 -12.11 1.27 6.77
N GLY A 254 -11.38 1.02 5.70
CA GLY A 254 -10.92 -0.33 5.42
C GLY A 254 -9.74 -0.39 4.46
N ARG A 255 -9.26 -1.60 4.26
CA ARG A 255 -8.19 -1.88 3.30
C ARG A 255 -8.82 -2.57 2.11
N TYR A 256 -8.90 -1.86 0.97
CA TYR A 256 -9.40 -2.44 -0.27
C TYR A 256 -10.83 -2.99 -0.16
N LEU A 257 -11.67 -2.33 0.63
CA LEU A 257 -13.05 -2.77 0.86
C LEU A 257 -14.01 -2.40 -0.28
N ALA A 258 -13.63 -1.53 -1.19
CA ALA A 258 -14.50 -1.07 -2.26
C ALA A 258 -15.19 -2.23 -3.01
N SER A 259 -14.40 -3.24 -3.43
CA SER A 259 -14.94 -4.40 -4.14
C SER A 259 -15.83 -5.30 -3.28
N GLU A 260 -15.60 -5.37 -1.99
CA GLU A 260 -16.45 -6.15 -1.07
C GLU A 260 -17.78 -5.42 -0.84
N ILE A 261 -17.74 -4.10 -0.68
CA ILE A 261 -18.96 -3.27 -0.56
C ILE A 261 -19.82 -3.39 -1.82
N ASP A 262 -19.22 -3.34 -3.01
CA ASP A 262 -19.95 -3.50 -4.27
C ASP A 262 -20.68 -4.87 -4.36
N ARG A 263 -20.05 -5.94 -3.84
CA ARG A 263 -20.64 -7.30 -3.80
C ARG A 263 -21.81 -7.44 -2.85
N LEU A 264 -21.93 -6.57 -1.85
CA LEU A 264 -23.02 -6.66 -0.87
C LEU A 264 -24.38 -6.25 -1.44
N ASN A 265 -24.43 -5.60 -2.60
CA ASN A 265 -25.66 -5.08 -3.22
C ASN A 265 -26.52 -4.28 -2.20
N LEU A 266 -25.88 -3.30 -1.54
CA LEU A 266 -26.53 -2.50 -0.52
C LEU A 266 -27.70 -1.68 -1.13
N PRO A 267 -28.81 -1.49 -0.37
CA PRO A 267 -29.96 -0.71 -0.85
C PRO A 267 -29.68 0.80 -0.96
N TYR A 268 -28.48 1.22 -0.62
CA TYR A 268 -28.02 2.62 -0.65
C TYR A 268 -26.64 2.73 -1.30
N LYS A 269 -26.32 3.92 -1.81
CA LYS A 269 -25.03 4.19 -2.44
C LYS A 269 -23.99 4.54 -1.36
N VAL A 270 -22.86 3.85 -1.39
CA VAL A 270 -21.68 4.18 -0.59
C VAL A 270 -20.74 5.04 -1.43
N GLU A 271 -20.38 6.22 -0.95
CA GLU A 271 -19.35 7.06 -1.56
C GLU A 271 -17.96 6.54 -1.18
N ILE A 272 -17.23 6.04 -2.15
CA ILE A 272 -15.88 5.51 -1.95
C ILE A 272 -14.88 6.64 -2.12
N ILE A 273 -14.17 6.96 -1.04
CA ILE A 273 -13.09 7.96 -1.01
C ILE A 273 -11.77 7.19 -0.96
N GLN A 274 -11.15 7.04 -2.14
CA GLN A 274 -9.83 6.42 -2.25
C GLN A 274 -8.77 7.36 -1.68
N LEU A 275 -8.07 6.91 -0.64
CA LEU A 275 -6.96 7.65 -0.07
C LEU A 275 -5.73 7.47 -0.96
N LYS A 276 -5.32 8.57 -1.56
CA LYS A 276 -4.15 8.61 -2.44
C LYS A 276 -2.85 8.78 -1.65
N PRO A 277 -1.71 8.37 -2.23
CA PRO A 277 -0.40 8.72 -1.74
C PRO A 277 -0.23 10.24 -1.65
N PHE A 278 0.71 10.68 -0.85
CA PHE A 278 1.14 12.06 -0.90
C PHE A 278 2.05 12.25 -2.12
N ASP A 279 1.68 13.20 -2.96
CA ASP A 279 2.50 13.70 -4.04
C ASP A 279 3.51 14.73 -3.52
N TYR A 280 4.34 15.25 -4.42
CA TYR A 280 5.37 16.22 -4.03
C TYR A 280 4.79 17.51 -3.44
N GLN A 281 3.67 18.01 -3.99
CA GLN A 281 3.05 19.23 -3.49
C GLN A 281 2.54 19.06 -2.06
N VAL A 282 1.84 17.97 -1.79
CA VAL A 282 1.36 17.64 -0.45
C VAL A 282 2.52 17.50 0.53
N VAL A 283 3.62 16.84 0.13
CA VAL A 283 4.81 16.70 0.99
C VAL A 283 5.44 18.06 1.27
N GLN A 284 5.50 18.94 0.28
CA GLN A 284 5.99 20.30 0.45
C GLN A 284 5.14 21.10 1.45
N ASP A 285 3.82 21.02 1.33
CA ASP A 285 2.88 21.70 2.25
C ASP A 285 3.01 21.18 3.68
N ILE A 286 3.23 19.86 3.86
CA ILE A 286 3.53 19.26 5.15
C ILE A 286 4.83 19.85 5.72
N CYS A 287 5.89 19.92 4.93
CA CYS A 287 7.17 20.49 5.36
C CYS A 287 7.03 21.97 5.74
N VAL A 288 6.27 22.75 4.97
CA VAL A 288 5.99 24.17 5.28
C VAL A 288 5.23 24.32 6.59
N SER A 289 4.20 23.51 6.82
CA SER A 289 3.35 23.63 8.02
C SER A 289 4.02 23.07 9.28
N TYR A 290 4.74 21.96 9.16
CA TYR A 290 5.28 21.23 10.30
C TYR A 290 6.69 21.70 10.71
N LEU A 291 7.52 22.12 9.74
CA LEU A 291 8.92 22.47 9.95
C LEU A 291 9.19 23.99 9.83
N LYS A 292 8.16 24.83 10.05
CA LYS A 292 8.24 26.30 9.90
C LYS A 292 9.52 26.92 10.45
N ASP A 293 9.91 26.50 11.66
CA ASP A 293 11.00 27.10 12.42
C ASP A 293 12.36 26.44 12.16
N LYS A 294 12.38 25.29 11.47
CA LYS A 294 13.60 24.51 11.22
C LYS A 294 14.14 24.66 9.81
N LEU A 295 13.29 24.98 8.85
CA LEU A 295 13.67 25.16 7.44
C LEU A 295 13.67 26.68 7.11
N ARG A 296 14.85 27.20 6.79
CA ARG A 296 15.10 28.64 6.71
C ARG A 296 14.46 29.33 5.52
N ASP A 297 14.52 28.69 4.36
CA ASP A 297 14.04 29.28 3.12
C ASP A 297 13.22 28.30 2.26
N SER A 298 12.67 28.79 1.15
CA SER A 298 11.84 28.01 0.23
C SER A 298 12.65 26.92 -0.48
N GLN A 299 13.92 27.16 -0.74
CA GLN A 299 14.80 26.23 -1.43
C GLN A 299 15.13 25.03 -0.54
N GLU A 300 15.51 25.29 0.72
CA GLU A 300 15.78 24.25 1.71
C GLU A 300 14.54 23.38 1.96
N ARG A 301 13.34 23.99 1.99
CA ARG A 301 12.06 23.29 2.11
C ARG A 301 11.80 22.39 0.92
N ALA A 302 11.98 22.88 -0.29
CA ALA A 302 11.80 22.13 -1.52
C ALA A 302 12.74 20.91 -1.59
N GLU A 303 14.00 21.10 -1.23
CA GLU A 303 14.99 20.03 -1.21
C GLU A 303 14.71 18.99 -0.12
N PHE A 304 14.31 19.44 1.08
CA PHE A 304 13.91 18.53 2.15
C PHE A 304 12.68 17.71 1.75
N ALA A 305 11.66 18.35 1.18
CA ALA A 305 10.44 17.68 0.71
C ALA A 305 10.76 16.64 -0.39
N ALA A 306 11.65 16.99 -1.32
CA ALA A 306 12.08 16.06 -2.37
C ALA A 306 12.80 14.83 -1.79
N ASN A 307 13.73 15.03 -0.87
CA ASN A 307 14.41 13.92 -0.19
C ASN A 307 13.45 13.08 0.66
N LEU A 308 12.52 13.71 1.39
CA LEU A 308 11.51 13.01 2.19
C LEU A 308 10.64 12.12 1.30
N LEU A 309 10.13 12.66 0.18
CA LEU A 309 9.34 11.89 -0.79
C LEU A 309 10.13 10.73 -1.39
N TYR A 310 11.39 10.98 -1.78
CA TYR A 310 12.26 9.95 -2.35
C TYR A 310 12.48 8.76 -1.43
N HIS A 311 12.75 9.02 -0.14
CA HIS A 311 13.04 7.96 0.83
C HIS A 311 11.81 7.25 1.38
N THR A 312 10.64 7.89 1.35
CA THR A 312 9.40 7.36 1.92
C THR A 312 8.37 6.91 0.89
N GLY A 313 8.61 7.21 -0.40
CA GLY A 313 7.65 6.97 -1.48
C GLY A 313 6.34 7.74 -1.34
N GLY A 314 6.27 8.74 -0.46
CA GLY A 314 5.03 9.45 -0.13
C GLY A 314 4.11 8.67 0.82
N HIS A 315 4.62 7.61 1.46
CA HIS A 315 3.84 6.83 2.43
C HIS A 315 3.64 7.62 3.72
N PRO A 316 2.40 7.95 4.13
CA PRO A 316 2.13 8.85 5.24
C PRO A 316 2.82 8.44 6.55
N ARG A 317 2.73 7.16 6.95
CA ARG A 317 3.37 6.68 8.18
C ARG A 317 4.90 6.75 8.13
N CYS A 318 5.51 6.42 6.99
CA CYS A 318 6.95 6.55 6.81
C CYS A 318 7.38 8.02 6.93
N MET A 319 6.63 8.92 6.31
CA MET A 319 6.89 10.36 6.38
C MET A 319 6.82 10.89 7.81
N VAL A 320 5.73 10.58 8.53
CA VAL A 320 5.56 11.01 9.92
C VAL A 320 6.73 10.55 10.80
N ARG A 321 7.11 9.27 10.70
CA ARG A 321 8.24 8.72 11.46
C ARG A 321 9.58 9.38 11.07
N THR A 322 9.78 9.66 9.79
CA THR A 322 10.98 10.35 9.32
C THR A 322 11.03 11.81 9.80
N LEU A 323 9.89 12.51 9.79
CA LEU A 323 9.77 13.86 10.32
C LEU A 323 10.03 13.90 11.83
N GLN A 324 9.50 12.94 12.60
CA GLN A 324 9.78 12.82 14.03
C GLN A 324 11.26 12.52 14.31
N LEU A 325 11.91 11.73 13.48
CA LEU A 325 13.34 11.48 13.56
C LEU A 325 14.12 12.78 13.31
N PHE A 326 13.74 13.55 12.28
CA PHE A 326 14.34 14.85 12.00
C PHE A 326 14.13 15.83 13.13
N GLU A 327 12.93 15.90 13.70
CA GLU A 327 12.60 16.79 14.82
C GLU A 327 13.47 16.54 16.05
N LYS A 328 13.75 15.27 16.35
CA LYS A 328 14.64 14.86 17.44
C LYS A 328 16.12 15.07 17.12
N SER A 329 16.47 15.16 15.84
CA SER A 329 17.83 15.42 15.40
C SER A 329 18.18 16.90 15.55
N ARG A 330 19.46 17.19 15.77
CA ARG A 330 20.01 18.56 15.77
C ARG A 330 20.74 18.88 14.45
N LEU A 331 20.52 18.05 13.43
CA LEU A 331 21.23 18.16 12.16
C LEU A 331 20.58 19.20 11.24
N SER A 332 21.37 19.72 10.34
CA SER A 332 20.85 20.49 9.20
C SER A 332 20.00 19.58 8.29
N PRO A 333 19.04 20.14 7.54
CA PRO A 333 18.25 19.38 6.59
C PRO A 333 19.07 18.54 5.58
N GLY A 334 20.16 19.10 5.07
CA GLY A 334 21.05 18.39 4.15
C GLY A 334 21.81 17.22 4.80
N ASP A 335 22.35 17.44 6.01
CA ASP A 335 23.07 16.39 6.75
C ASP A 335 22.16 15.29 7.25
N PHE A 336 20.89 15.59 7.51
CA PHE A 336 19.93 14.63 8.07
C PHE A 336 19.78 13.38 7.22
N PHE A 337 19.49 13.53 5.94
CA PHE A 337 19.28 12.39 5.03
C PHE A 337 20.56 11.58 4.79
N VAL A 338 21.71 12.20 4.94
CA VAL A 338 23.00 11.52 4.84
C VAL A 338 23.29 10.71 6.10
N ARG A 339 23.20 11.34 7.27
CA ARG A 339 23.59 10.73 8.56
C ARG A 339 22.56 9.75 9.11
N HIS A 340 21.28 9.96 8.82
CA HIS A 340 20.18 9.07 9.25
C HIS A 340 19.69 8.14 8.14
N ARG A 341 20.46 7.99 7.06
CA ARG A 341 20.08 7.19 5.88
C ARG A 341 19.61 5.78 6.26
N ASP A 342 20.35 5.09 7.12
CA ASP A 342 20.01 3.71 7.52
C ASP A 342 18.74 3.66 8.37
N GLN A 343 18.52 4.61 9.26
CA GLN A 343 17.29 4.66 10.07
C GLN A 343 16.06 4.98 9.20
N ILE A 344 16.19 5.89 8.24
CA ILE A 344 15.13 6.23 7.28
C ILE A 344 14.83 5.02 6.39
N LYS A 345 15.89 4.34 5.91
CA LYS A 345 15.80 3.07 5.19
C LYS A 345 15.01 2.03 5.98
N ASP A 346 15.32 1.83 7.27
CA ASP A 346 14.63 0.88 8.13
C ASP A 346 13.15 1.20 8.32
N ILE A 347 12.79 2.48 8.39
CA ILE A 347 11.38 2.90 8.46
C ILE A 347 10.63 2.44 7.20
N ALA A 348 11.14 2.76 6.02
CA ALA A 348 10.51 2.39 4.76
C ALA A 348 10.52 0.87 4.54
N TYR A 349 11.61 0.21 4.88
CA TYR A 349 11.80 -1.23 4.75
C TYR A 349 10.80 -2.03 5.62
N LYS A 350 10.58 -1.62 6.87
CA LYS A 350 9.60 -2.26 7.76
C LYS A 350 8.19 -2.17 7.21
N GLU A 351 7.79 -1.01 6.68
CA GLU A 351 6.46 -0.86 6.06
C GLU A 351 6.35 -1.69 4.77
N ALA A 352 7.36 -1.70 3.92
CA ALA A 352 7.37 -2.50 2.70
C ALA A 352 7.31 -4.00 3.00
N ASN A 353 8.08 -4.48 3.98
CA ASN A 353 8.03 -5.88 4.41
C ASN A 353 6.69 -6.26 5.02
N TRP A 354 6.08 -5.37 5.78
CA TRP A 354 4.75 -5.62 6.32
C TRP A 354 3.71 -5.77 5.19
N VAL A 355 3.72 -4.89 4.18
CA VAL A 355 2.86 -5.00 2.99
C VAL A 355 3.13 -6.32 2.26
N ARG A 356 4.39 -6.63 2.00
CA ARG A 356 4.80 -7.86 1.31
C ARG A 356 4.40 -9.13 2.07
N SER A 357 4.53 -9.12 3.41
CA SER A 357 4.18 -10.28 4.24
C SER A 357 2.68 -10.57 4.26
N SER A 358 1.84 -9.55 4.04
CA SER A 358 0.39 -9.73 3.91
C SER A 358 -0.04 -10.36 2.59
N MET A 359 0.86 -10.45 1.59
CA MET A 359 0.60 -11.12 0.33
C MET A 359 0.84 -12.63 0.45
N GLU A 360 0.08 -13.42 -0.31
CA GLU A 360 0.36 -14.84 -0.45
C GLU A 360 1.79 -15.09 -0.98
N PRO A 361 2.52 -16.06 -0.42
CA PRO A 361 3.93 -16.31 -0.77
C PRO A 361 4.20 -16.45 -2.26
N LEU A 362 3.32 -17.12 -2.99
CA LEU A 362 3.43 -17.35 -4.43
C LEU A 362 3.41 -16.06 -5.26
N TRP A 363 2.69 -15.04 -4.78
CA TRP A 363 2.57 -13.77 -5.48
C TRP A 363 3.67 -12.76 -5.13
N ARG A 364 4.39 -12.97 -4.04
CA ARG A 364 5.42 -12.02 -3.56
C ARG A 364 6.51 -11.76 -4.59
N SER A 365 7.02 -12.82 -5.24
CA SER A 365 8.04 -12.69 -6.30
C SER A 365 7.50 -11.99 -7.54
N THR A 366 6.23 -12.23 -7.87
CA THR A 366 5.54 -11.58 -8.99
C THR A 366 5.39 -10.08 -8.73
N PHE A 367 4.93 -9.68 -7.55
CA PHE A 367 4.84 -8.26 -7.18
C PHE A 367 6.22 -7.61 -7.06
N ASP A 368 7.23 -8.29 -6.54
CA ASP A 368 8.62 -7.82 -6.53
C ASP A 368 9.13 -7.57 -7.97
N SER A 369 8.68 -8.37 -8.93
CA SER A 369 9.01 -8.18 -10.35
C SER A 369 8.21 -7.07 -11.01
N LEU A 370 6.91 -7.00 -10.75
CA LEU A 370 6.00 -6.04 -11.36
C LEU A 370 6.15 -4.62 -10.80
N CYS A 371 6.57 -4.45 -9.55
CA CYS A 371 6.68 -3.11 -8.94
C CYS A 371 7.66 -2.17 -9.66
N ARG A 372 8.56 -2.70 -10.48
CA ARG A 372 9.47 -1.93 -11.36
C ARG A 372 8.75 -1.29 -12.54
N PHE A 373 7.59 -1.85 -12.91
CA PHE A 373 6.71 -1.30 -13.94
C PHE A 373 5.57 -0.55 -13.26
N ARG A 374 5.23 0.61 -13.80
CA ARG A 374 4.05 1.35 -13.35
C ARG A 374 2.81 0.86 -14.08
N ARG A 375 3.00 0.38 -15.29
CA ARG A 375 1.95 -0.13 -16.19
C ARG A 375 2.35 -1.49 -16.74
N PHE A 376 1.37 -2.37 -16.92
CA PHE A 376 1.58 -3.67 -17.54
C PHE A 376 0.33 -4.13 -18.29
N ASP A 377 0.51 -5.03 -19.25
CA ASP A 377 -0.53 -5.70 -20.01
C ASP A 377 -0.27 -7.21 -20.10
N THR A 378 -1.13 -7.93 -20.80
CA THR A 378 -1.00 -9.38 -20.95
C THR A 378 0.28 -9.78 -21.68
N GLU A 379 0.70 -9.01 -22.68
CA GLU A 379 1.91 -9.31 -23.44
C GLU A 379 3.19 -9.08 -22.62
N LEU A 380 3.24 -8.02 -21.80
CA LEU A 380 4.34 -7.83 -20.88
C LEU A 380 4.42 -8.98 -19.86
N ILE A 381 3.29 -9.42 -19.32
CA ILE A 381 3.24 -10.58 -18.42
C ILE A 381 3.74 -11.83 -19.11
N LYS A 382 3.34 -12.08 -20.38
CA LYS A 382 3.82 -13.21 -21.19
C LYS A 382 5.35 -13.15 -21.36
N GLN A 383 5.89 -12.00 -21.73
CA GLN A 383 7.32 -11.79 -21.86
C GLN A 383 8.06 -12.06 -20.54
N LEU A 384 7.54 -11.58 -19.39
CA LEU A 384 8.14 -11.80 -18.08
C LEU A 384 8.07 -13.29 -17.66
N ILE A 385 7.03 -14.02 -18.06
CA ILE A 385 6.93 -15.47 -17.85
C ILE A 385 7.99 -16.20 -18.70
N GLU A 386 8.13 -15.84 -19.98
CA GLU A 386 9.10 -16.42 -20.90
C GLU A 386 10.54 -16.18 -20.44
N GLN A 387 10.81 -15.02 -19.88
CA GLN A 387 12.09 -14.66 -19.25
C GLN A 387 12.33 -15.36 -17.90
N GLY A 388 11.35 -16.11 -17.37
CA GLY A 388 11.44 -16.76 -16.07
C GLY A 388 11.37 -15.78 -14.87
N THR A 389 10.99 -14.53 -15.11
CA THR A 389 10.87 -13.49 -14.08
C THR A 389 9.59 -13.66 -13.27
N ILE A 390 8.51 -14.12 -13.90
CA ILE A 390 7.23 -14.48 -13.26
C ILE A 390 7.06 -16.01 -13.36
N TRP A 391 6.61 -16.61 -12.27
CA TRP A 391 6.43 -18.05 -12.21
C TRP A 391 5.23 -18.52 -13.06
N LYS A 392 5.48 -19.51 -13.93
CA LYS A 392 4.46 -20.06 -14.86
C LYS A 392 3.25 -20.71 -14.17
N GLY A 393 3.39 -21.16 -12.91
CA GLY A 393 2.32 -21.85 -12.17
C GLY A 393 1.26 -20.93 -11.58
N LEU A 394 1.30 -19.62 -11.81
CA LEU A 394 0.29 -18.66 -11.34
C LEU A 394 -0.98 -18.62 -12.18
N GLY A 395 -0.96 -19.23 -13.37
CA GLY A 395 -2.08 -19.34 -14.28
C GLY A 395 -1.74 -20.30 -15.41
N LYS A 396 -2.71 -20.67 -16.24
CA LYS A 396 -2.51 -21.52 -17.41
C LYS A 396 -1.69 -20.80 -18.48
N ASP A 397 -1.94 -19.51 -18.61
CA ASP A 397 -1.26 -18.61 -19.55
C ASP A 397 -1.15 -17.18 -18.97
N ALA A 398 -0.61 -16.26 -19.75
CA ALA A 398 -0.44 -14.88 -19.34
C ALA A 398 -1.77 -14.16 -19.05
N TYR A 399 -2.83 -14.51 -19.78
CA TYR A 399 -4.16 -13.94 -19.57
C TYR A 399 -4.73 -14.36 -18.21
N ASP A 400 -4.65 -15.65 -17.88
CA ASP A 400 -5.06 -16.17 -16.56
C ASP A 400 -4.27 -15.49 -15.43
N VAL A 401 -2.96 -15.29 -15.60
CA VAL A 401 -2.13 -14.58 -14.62
C VAL A 401 -2.63 -13.15 -14.41
N VAL A 402 -2.95 -12.42 -15.49
CA VAL A 402 -3.54 -11.07 -15.40
C VAL A 402 -4.90 -11.11 -14.71
N GLN A 403 -5.79 -12.07 -15.04
CA GLN A 403 -7.09 -12.20 -14.38
C GLN A 403 -6.94 -12.48 -12.88
N ASN A 404 -5.98 -13.32 -12.50
CA ASN A 404 -5.67 -13.58 -11.10
C ASN A 404 -5.08 -12.35 -10.41
N LEU A 405 -4.19 -11.60 -11.08
CA LEU A 405 -3.69 -10.31 -10.56
C LEU A 405 -4.81 -9.29 -10.34
N LEU A 406 -5.82 -9.26 -11.23
CA LEU A 406 -6.98 -8.37 -11.08
C LEU A 406 -7.88 -8.72 -9.87
N GLN A 407 -7.76 -9.92 -9.31
CA GLN A 407 -8.43 -10.28 -8.07
C GLN A 407 -7.74 -9.66 -6.84
N PHE A 408 -6.45 -9.33 -6.95
CA PHE A 408 -5.76 -8.60 -5.90
C PHE A 408 -6.14 -7.12 -5.92
N TYR A 409 -6.35 -6.55 -4.78
CA TYR A 409 -6.65 -5.14 -4.58
C TYR A 409 -5.53 -4.19 -5.04
N LEU A 410 -4.35 -4.74 -5.29
CA LEU A 410 -3.16 -4.01 -5.69
C LEU A 410 -3.13 -3.68 -7.19
N VAL A 411 -4.10 -4.17 -7.96
CA VAL A 411 -4.17 -3.95 -9.40
C VAL A 411 -5.39 -3.10 -9.75
N ASP A 412 -5.16 -1.97 -10.37
CA ASP A 412 -6.23 -1.07 -10.81
C ASP A 412 -7.03 -1.73 -11.94
N ARG A 413 -8.34 -1.77 -11.74
CA ARG A 413 -9.30 -2.37 -12.66
C ARG A 413 -9.90 -1.36 -13.65
N ARG A 414 -9.26 -0.23 -13.87
CA ARG A 414 -9.78 0.74 -14.84
C ARG A 414 -10.14 0.04 -16.14
N THR A 415 -11.42 0.01 -16.44
CA THR A 415 -11.98 -0.74 -17.57
C THR A 415 -11.73 -0.07 -18.90
N ASP A 416 -11.37 1.19 -18.90
CA ASP A 416 -11.17 2.07 -20.06
C ASP A 416 -9.71 2.08 -20.57
N SER A 417 -8.82 1.35 -19.93
CA SER A 417 -7.40 1.34 -20.25
C SER A 417 -6.95 -0.05 -20.74
N ALA A 418 -6.25 -0.10 -21.85
CA ALA A 418 -5.66 -1.31 -22.41
C ALA A 418 -4.57 -1.93 -21.52
N TYR A 419 -4.02 -1.13 -20.57
CA TYR A 419 -3.05 -1.57 -19.61
C TYR A 419 -3.59 -1.48 -18.19
N LYS A 420 -3.02 -2.29 -17.31
CA LYS A 420 -3.31 -2.31 -15.89
C LYS A 420 -2.20 -1.58 -15.13
N HIS A 421 -2.59 -0.99 -14.03
CA HIS A 421 -1.66 -0.38 -13.10
C HIS A 421 -1.65 -1.20 -11.82
N LEU A 422 -0.54 -1.21 -11.11
CA LEU A 422 -0.62 -1.50 -9.69
C LEU A 422 -1.40 -0.35 -9.07
N SER A 423 -2.59 -0.66 -8.55
CA SER A 423 -3.57 0.35 -8.09
C SER A 423 -3.06 1.18 -6.93
N ASP A 424 -2.15 0.62 -6.19
CA ASP A 424 -1.51 1.26 -5.06
C ASP A 424 -0.08 1.66 -5.42
N ASP A 425 0.07 2.84 -5.97
CA ASP A 425 1.36 3.42 -6.29
C ASP A 425 2.32 3.49 -5.09
N ILE A 426 1.80 3.61 -3.86
CA ILE A 426 2.66 3.60 -2.66
C ILE A 426 3.16 2.20 -2.39
N THR A 427 2.32 1.18 -2.44
CA THR A 427 2.78 -0.21 -2.29
C THR A 427 3.86 -0.50 -3.31
N ARG A 428 3.64 -0.12 -4.56
CA ARG A 428 4.63 -0.26 -5.62
C ARG A 428 5.94 0.46 -5.25
N ARG A 429 5.87 1.73 -4.84
CA ARG A 429 7.05 2.52 -4.47
C ARG A 429 7.77 1.96 -3.24
N LEU A 430 7.05 1.52 -2.21
CA LEU A 430 7.65 0.87 -1.05
C LEU A 430 8.35 -0.43 -1.44
N LEU A 431 7.76 -1.24 -2.33
CA LEU A 431 8.42 -2.44 -2.85
C LEU A 431 9.67 -2.09 -3.66
N VAL A 432 9.63 -1.05 -4.49
CA VAL A 432 10.80 -0.56 -5.22
C VAL A 432 11.89 -0.08 -4.26
N ILE A 433 11.54 0.68 -3.22
CA ILE A 433 12.50 1.12 -2.19
C ILE A 433 13.11 -0.10 -1.51
N ARG A 434 12.28 -1.09 -1.12
CA ARG A 434 12.75 -2.32 -0.51
C ARG A 434 13.71 -3.08 -1.43
N LEU A 435 13.35 -3.31 -2.70
CA LEU A 435 14.21 -4.02 -3.66
C LEU A 435 15.57 -3.32 -3.83
N ARG A 436 15.57 -2.00 -3.96
CA ARG A 436 16.79 -1.21 -4.06
C ARG A 436 17.72 -1.38 -2.86
N TYR A 437 17.16 -1.65 -1.67
CA TYR A 437 17.93 -1.87 -0.46
C TYR A 437 18.32 -3.34 -0.22
N ASP A 438 17.55 -4.29 -0.74
CA ASP A 438 17.82 -5.73 -0.61
C ASP A 438 18.85 -6.24 -1.61
N MET A 439 18.89 -5.64 -2.80
CA MET A 439 19.75 -6.08 -3.89
C MET A 439 21.18 -5.57 -3.71
N ALA A 440 22.14 -6.33 -4.26
CA ALA A 440 23.52 -5.89 -4.33
C ALA A 440 23.66 -4.60 -5.17
N PRO A 441 24.66 -3.75 -4.89
CA PRO A 441 24.92 -2.57 -5.71
C PRO A 441 25.03 -2.96 -7.19
N GLY A 442 24.25 -2.28 -8.03
CA GLY A 442 24.16 -2.56 -9.47
C GLY A 442 23.08 -3.55 -9.88
N GLU A 443 22.74 -4.54 -9.06
CA GLU A 443 21.69 -5.53 -9.39
C GLU A 443 20.32 -4.87 -9.60
N PHE A 444 19.95 -3.93 -8.76
CA PHE A 444 18.71 -3.16 -8.93
C PHE A 444 18.73 -2.37 -10.25
N ALA A 445 19.85 -1.73 -10.56
CA ALA A 445 20.03 -1.00 -11.81
C ALA A 445 19.87 -1.94 -13.03
N ASP A 446 20.49 -3.11 -13.01
CA ASP A 446 20.38 -4.10 -14.08
C ASP A 446 18.94 -4.58 -14.25
N LYS A 447 18.20 -4.81 -13.16
CA LYS A 447 16.78 -5.16 -13.21
C LYS A 447 15.91 -4.05 -13.81
N CYS A 448 16.22 -2.79 -13.52
CA CYS A 448 15.53 -1.65 -14.14
C CYS A 448 15.90 -1.50 -15.63
N LEU A 449 17.15 -1.77 -16.02
CA LEU A 449 17.54 -1.80 -17.44
C LEU A 449 16.87 -2.96 -18.20
N GLN A 450 16.68 -4.12 -17.57
CA GLN A 450 15.88 -5.19 -18.16
C GLN A 450 14.41 -4.76 -18.35
N ALA A 451 13.81 -4.07 -17.35
CA ALA A 451 12.47 -3.51 -17.50
C ALA A 451 12.40 -2.48 -18.62
N ARG A 452 13.41 -1.60 -18.74
CA ARG A 452 13.55 -0.66 -19.87
C ARG A 452 13.56 -1.41 -21.20
N GLN A 453 14.37 -2.46 -21.34
CA GLN A 453 14.45 -3.23 -22.57
C GLN A 453 13.11 -3.87 -22.92
N SER A 454 12.40 -4.45 -21.96
CA SER A 454 11.05 -4.98 -22.17
C SER A 454 10.09 -3.90 -22.72
N CYS A 455 10.17 -2.67 -22.24
CA CYS A 455 9.36 -1.57 -22.75
C CYS A 455 9.79 -1.16 -24.18
N ILE A 456 11.10 -1.19 -24.49
CA ILE A 456 11.62 -0.91 -25.84
C ILE A 456 11.14 -1.98 -26.84
N ASP A 457 11.18 -3.24 -26.46
CA ASP A 457 10.71 -4.33 -27.31
C ASP A 457 9.23 -4.12 -27.68
N ARG A 458 8.43 -3.60 -26.75
CA ARG A 458 7.02 -3.23 -27.00
C ARG A 458 6.86 -2.08 -28.00
N LEU A 459 7.79 -1.13 -28.06
CA LEU A 459 7.78 -0.05 -29.04
C LEU A 459 7.98 -0.57 -30.48
N SER A 460 8.46 -1.78 -30.64
CA SER A 460 8.67 -2.41 -31.94
C SER A 460 7.45 -3.17 -32.47
N ILE A 461 6.38 -3.30 -31.68
CA ILE A 461 5.16 -4.04 -32.03
C ILE A 461 4.14 -3.06 -32.63
N PRO A 462 3.67 -3.25 -33.88
CA PRO A 462 2.66 -2.38 -34.50
C PRO A 462 1.32 -2.41 -33.75
N GLY A 463 0.64 -1.25 -33.70
CA GLY A 463 -0.70 -1.12 -33.09
C GLY A 463 -0.71 -1.00 -31.57
N GLU A 464 0.44 -0.92 -30.93
CA GLU A 464 0.59 -0.69 -29.50
C GLU A 464 0.46 0.78 -29.11
N LEU A 465 0.23 1.03 -27.84
CA LEU A 465 0.23 2.37 -27.27
C LEU A 465 1.68 2.82 -27.00
N HIS A 466 2.40 3.10 -28.09
CA HIS A 466 3.85 3.37 -28.07
C HIS A 466 4.24 4.48 -27.10
N HIS A 467 3.44 5.56 -27.01
CA HIS A 467 3.71 6.67 -26.08
C HIS A 467 3.74 6.23 -24.61
N VAL A 468 2.97 5.18 -24.25
CA VAL A 468 2.97 4.61 -22.89
C VAL A 468 4.27 3.88 -22.62
N TRP A 469 4.66 3.01 -23.55
CA TRP A 469 5.88 2.21 -23.39
C TRP A 469 7.15 3.08 -23.49
N ALA A 470 7.10 4.16 -24.27
CA ALA A 470 8.17 5.16 -24.29
C ALA A 470 8.35 5.82 -22.91
N LEU A 471 7.24 6.21 -22.28
CA LEU A 471 7.29 6.81 -20.93
C LEU A 471 7.80 5.81 -19.89
N GLU A 472 7.37 4.56 -19.95
CA GLU A 472 7.84 3.50 -19.05
C GLU A 472 9.32 3.17 -19.27
N ALA A 473 9.81 3.18 -20.52
CA ALA A 473 11.22 2.98 -20.82
C ALA A 473 12.09 4.10 -20.23
N LEU A 474 11.69 5.37 -20.43
CA LEU A 474 12.37 6.52 -19.82
C LEU A 474 12.34 6.47 -18.29
N PHE A 475 11.21 6.08 -17.70
CA PHE A 475 11.09 5.93 -16.25
C PHE A 475 12.04 4.85 -15.72
N SER A 476 12.07 3.68 -16.36
CA SER A 476 12.95 2.58 -15.99
C SER A 476 14.44 2.96 -16.11
N TYR A 477 14.79 3.74 -17.14
CA TYR A 477 16.14 4.31 -17.27
C TYR A 477 16.50 5.23 -16.10
N LEU A 478 15.58 6.13 -15.72
CA LEU A 478 15.79 7.01 -14.57
C LEU A 478 15.95 6.19 -13.28
N GLN A 479 15.13 5.17 -13.05
CA GLN A 479 15.24 4.29 -11.88
C GLN A 479 16.58 3.53 -11.84
N ALA A 480 17.05 3.02 -12.97
CA ALA A 480 18.34 2.32 -13.06
C ALA A 480 19.52 3.20 -12.65
N ASN A 481 19.43 4.49 -12.96
CA ASN A 481 20.52 5.43 -12.72
C ASN A 481 20.40 6.19 -11.39
N LEU A 482 19.32 6.01 -10.62
CA LEU A 482 19.12 6.70 -9.34
C LEU A 482 20.29 6.52 -8.36
N GLU A 483 20.90 5.36 -8.32
CA GLU A 483 22.05 5.11 -7.44
C GLU A 483 23.33 5.78 -7.95
N ARG A 484 23.48 5.93 -9.25
CA ARG A 484 24.63 6.64 -9.86
C ARG A 484 24.67 8.11 -9.45
N THR A 485 23.50 8.73 -9.14
CA THR A 485 23.44 10.13 -8.69
C THR A 485 24.13 10.38 -7.36
N TYR A 486 24.20 9.38 -6.49
CA TYR A 486 24.92 9.49 -5.23
C TYR A 486 26.44 9.35 -5.40
N GLN A 487 26.87 8.72 -6.48
CA GLN A 487 28.28 8.44 -6.76
C GLN A 487 28.92 9.47 -7.68
N LEU A 488 28.11 10.15 -8.50
CA LEU A 488 28.60 11.14 -9.46
C LEU A 488 28.38 12.56 -8.91
N PRO A 489 29.45 13.32 -8.66
CA PRO A 489 29.33 14.71 -8.22
C PRO A 489 28.73 15.61 -9.29
N ASP A 490 28.79 15.21 -10.57
CA ASP A 490 28.32 16.00 -11.71
C ASP A 490 27.08 15.36 -12.37
N ARG A 491 25.91 15.87 -12.01
CA ARG A 491 24.64 15.49 -12.63
C ARG A 491 24.47 16.01 -14.06
N GLN A 492 25.32 16.90 -14.48
CA GLN A 492 25.31 17.44 -15.85
C GLN A 492 25.58 16.31 -16.86
N VAL A 493 26.49 15.40 -16.54
CA VAL A 493 26.78 14.23 -17.39
C VAL A 493 25.54 13.36 -17.56
N LEU A 494 24.81 13.09 -16.47
CA LEU A 494 23.59 12.28 -16.52
C LEU A 494 22.47 12.97 -17.32
N ARG A 495 22.35 14.29 -17.18
CA ARG A 495 21.40 15.10 -17.94
C ARG A 495 21.75 15.07 -19.44
N GLN A 496 23.02 15.17 -19.77
CA GLN A 496 23.49 15.08 -21.13
C GLN A 496 23.22 13.69 -21.72
N GLU A 497 23.54 12.62 -21.02
CA GLU A 497 23.21 11.25 -21.43
C GLU A 497 21.71 11.05 -21.67
N PHE A 498 20.86 11.57 -20.78
CA PHE A 498 19.42 11.45 -20.91
C PHE A 498 18.90 12.17 -22.17
N PHE A 499 19.27 13.45 -22.39
CA PHE A 499 18.74 14.23 -23.49
C PHE A 499 19.42 13.96 -24.83
N GLU A 500 20.68 13.59 -24.85
CA GLU A 500 21.47 13.40 -26.11
C GLU A 500 21.50 11.95 -26.57
N LYS A 501 21.25 10.97 -25.69
CA LYS A 501 21.29 9.56 -26.06
C LYS A 501 19.95 8.87 -25.82
N GLU A 502 19.41 8.95 -24.60
CA GLU A 502 18.24 8.18 -24.21
C GLU A 502 16.95 8.68 -24.87
N CYS A 503 16.65 9.98 -24.77
CA CYS A 503 15.48 10.56 -25.42
C CYS A 503 15.47 10.35 -26.95
N PRO A 504 16.55 10.63 -27.70
CA PRO A 504 16.60 10.36 -29.14
C PRO A 504 16.38 8.88 -29.47
N THR A 505 16.93 7.95 -28.69
CA THR A 505 16.77 6.51 -28.90
C THR A 505 15.28 6.11 -28.75
N ILE A 506 14.64 6.52 -27.67
CA ILE A 506 13.24 6.17 -27.40
C ILE A 506 12.30 6.89 -28.38
N PHE A 507 12.49 8.18 -28.63
CA PHE A 507 11.62 8.93 -29.53
C PHE A 507 11.82 8.54 -31.00
N GLY A 508 13.02 8.12 -31.38
CA GLY A 508 13.27 7.55 -32.71
C GLY A 508 12.45 6.29 -33.00
N LEU A 509 12.10 5.54 -31.97
CA LEU A 509 11.21 4.37 -32.10
C LEU A 509 9.73 4.77 -32.23
N LEU A 510 9.30 5.88 -31.58
CA LEU A 510 7.93 6.40 -31.66
C LEU A 510 7.53 6.91 -33.05
N THR A 511 8.51 7.31 -33.85
CA THR A 511 8.26 8.14 -35.06
C THR A 511 8.02 7.33 -36.33
N LYS A 512 7.90 6.01 -36.26
CA LYS A 512 7.84 5.18 -37.48
C LYS A 512 6.53 5.30 -38.24
N GLU A 513 5.38 5.49 -37.57
CA GLU A 513 4.06 5.49 -38.22
C GLU A 513 3.33 6.86 -38.12
N GLU A 514 3.06 7.37 -36.93
CA GLU A 514 2.34 8.62 -36.69
C GLU A 514 3.01 9.53 -35.63
N PRO A 515 4.15 10.13 -35.94
CA PRO A 515 4.99 10.81 -34.96
C PRO A 515 4.29 11.96 -34.22
N ARG A 516 3.39 12.68 -34.87
CA ARG A 516 2.70 13.82 -34.25
C ARG A 516 1.63 13.38 -33.26
N ALA A 517 0.87 12.34 -33.58
CA ALA A 517 -0.19 11.81 -32.71
C ALA A 517 0.43 11.18 -31.46
N GLU A 518 1.49 10.39 -31.62
CA GLU A 518 2.20 9.74 -30.52
C GLU A 518 2.88 10.76 -29.58
N CYS A 519 3.55 11.80 -30.12
CA CYS A 519 4.12 12.86 -29.30
C CYS A 519 3.06 13.68 -28.56
N ALA A 520 1.90 13.95 -29.19
CA ALA A 520 0.78 14.63 -28.51
C ALA A 520 0.21 13.78 -27.37
N SER A 521 0.08 12.47 -27.59
CA SER A 521 -0.39 11.53 -26.55
C SER A 521 0.62 11.39 -25.42
N LEU A 522 1.92 11.29 -25.73
CA LEU A 522 3.00 11.30 -24.73
C LEU A 522 2.97 12.59 -23.89
N LYS A 523 2.80 13.75 -24.52
CA LYS A 523 2.69 15.02 -23.80
C LYS A 523 1.53 15.06 -22.82
N ARG A 524 0.36 14.52 -23.19
CA ARG A 524 -0.80 14.42 -22.28
C ARG A 524 -0.45 13.53 -21.07
N LEU A 525 0.16 12.37 -21.31
CA LEU A 525 0.60 11.50 -20.22
C LEU A 525 1.61 12.17 -19.30
N LEU A 526 2.58 12.91 -19.85
CA LEU A 526 3.57 13.62 -19.07
C LEU A 526 2.95 14.67 -18.13
N VAL A 527 1.88 15.36 -18.56
CA VAL A 527 1.19 16.36 -17.72
C VAL A 527 0.56 15.71 -16.48
N ASP A 528 -0.05 14.53 -16.66
CA ASP A 528 -0.79 13.85 -15.60
C ASP A 528 0.10 12.96 -14.72
N ASP A 529 1.32 12.66 -15.16
CA ASP A 529 2.23 11.71 -14.49
C ASP A 529 3.18 12.43 -13.54
N TRP A 530 2.67 12.79 -12.37
CA TRP A 530 3.44 13.48 -11.35
C TRP A 530 4.66 12.65 -10.84
N GLU A 531 4.57 11.32 -10.82
CA GLU A 531 5.67 10.46 -10.37
C GLU A 531 6.84 10.50 -11.34
N PHE A 532 6.55 10.44 -12.64
CA PHE A 532 7.57 10.61 -13.65
C PHE A 532 8.22 12.00 -13.55
N ARG A 533 7.40 13.06 -13.49
CA ARG A 533 7.86 14.43 -13.31
C ARG A 533 8.75 14.59 -12.09
N PHE A 534 8.32 14.05 -10.94
CA PHE A 534 9.11 14.07 -9.72
C PHE A 534 10.44 13.32 -9.90
N THR A 535 10.39 12.09 -10.42
CA THR A 535 11.58 11.24 -10.61
C THR A 535 12.59 11.91 -11.54
N LEU A 536 12.12 12.47 -12.67
CA LEU A 536 12.95 13.18 -13.62
C LEU A 536 13.65 14.38 -12.98
N ASN A 537 12.88 15.26 -12.33
CA ASN A 537 13.43 16.45 -11.71
C ASN A 537 14.35 16.12 -10.52
N TYR A 538 13.98 15.11 -9.71
CA TYR A 538 14.81 14.67 -8.59
C TYR A 538 16.16 14.11 -9.06
N TYR A 539 16.11 13.31 -10.11
CA TYR A 539 17.27 12.62 -10.65
C TYR A 539 18.24 13.56 -11.37
N LEU A 540 17.71 14.41 -12.24
CA LEU A 540 18.51 15.27 -13.12
C LEU A 540 18.65 16.72 -12.63
N ARG A 541 18.21 17.05 -11.39
CA ARG A 541 18.37 18.40 -10.83
C ARG A 541 19.84 18.81 -10.72
N ASP A 542 20.12 20.08 -10.83
CA ASP A 542 21.47 20.59 -10.55
C ASP A 542 21.73 20.59 -9.03
N THR A 543 21.42 21.68 -8.36
CA THR A 543 21.63 21.83 -6.91
C THR A 543 20.33 21.78 -6.14
N VAL A 544 19.23 22.19 -6.75
CA VAL A 544 17.92 22.35 -6.11
C VAL A 544 16.85 21.64 -6.90
N TYR A 545 15.84 21.13 -6.19
CA TYR A 545 14.66 20.56 -6.82
C TYR A 545 13.82 21.66 -7.48
N THR A 546 13.73 21.62 -8.81
CA THR A 546 12.91 22.52 -9.64
C THR A 546 12.24 21.75 -10.78
N ASP A 547 11.31 22.38 -11.47
CA ASP A 547 10.65 21.78 -12.65
C ASP A 547 11.42 22.01 -13.98
N GLU A 548 12.58 22.59 -13.92
CA GLU A 548 13.35 22.99 -15.12
C GLU A 548 13.61 21.81 -16.06
N VAL A 549 14.02 20.67 -15.52
CA VAL A 549 14.34 19.48 -16.33
C VAL A 549 13.09 18.92 -17.00
N TYR A 550 11.97 18.91 -16.29
CA TYR A 550 10.69 18.50 -16.84
C TYR A 550 10.22 19.44 -17.97
N GLN A 551 10.32 20.76 -17.78
CA GLN A 551 9.97 21.73 -18.83
C GLN A 551 10.85 21.55 -20.08
N ARG A 552 12.13 21.25 -19.90
CA ARG A 552 13.03 20.93 -21.01
C ARG A 552 12.59 19.67 -21.75
N LEU A 553 12.13 18.62 -21.04
CA LEU A 553 11.61 17.42 -21.69
C LEU A 553 10.33 17.71 -22.49
N VAL A 554 9.39 18.46 -21.92
CA VAL A 554 8.16 18.85 -22.62
C VAL A 554 8.48 19.60 -23.91
N HIS A 555 9.41 20.56 -23.83
CA HIS A 555 9.87 21.30 -24.99
C HIS A 555 10.55 20.39 -26.03
N TYR A 556 11.37 19.43 -25.59
CA TYR A 556 12.00 18.44 -26.46
C TYR A 556 10.95 17.61 -27.22
N VAL A 557 9.91 17.12 -26.54
CA VAL A 557 8.81 16.37 -27.16
C VAL A 557 8.06 17.22 -28.21
N ASP A 558 7.87 18.51 -27.97
CA ASP A 558 7.23 19.42 -28.92
C ASP A 558 8.04 19.64 -30.21
N GLN A 559 9.37 19.66 -30.11
CA GLN A 559 10.25 19.88 -31.23
C GLN A 559 10.55 18.62 -32.04
N PHE A 560 10.45 17.44 -31.43
CA PHE A 560 10.90 16.19 -32.01
C PHE A 560 10.23 15.84 -33.36
N PRO A 561 8.90 16.06 -33.57
CA PRO A 561 8.24 15.78 -34.85
C PRO A 561 8.76 16.63 -36.03
N ALA A 562 9.38 17.75 -35.75
CA ALA A 562 9.98 18.61 -36.77
C ALA A 562 11.41 18.15 -37.16
N ALA A 563 12.16 17.63 -36.18
CA ALA A 563 13.53 17.14 -36.36
C ALA A 563 13.61 15.86 -37.21
N VAL A 564 12.56 15.03 -37.23
CA VAL A 564 12.49 13.78 -38.01
C VAL A 564 12.27 14.06 -39.52
N LYS A 565 11.85 15.26 -39.90
CA LYS A 565 11.59 15.66 -41.30
C LYS A 565 12.80 16.31 -41.99
N SER A 566 13.82 16.68 -41.24
CA SER A 566 15.08 17.23 -41.74
C SER A 566 16.13 16.13 -41.90
#